data_4631d2da568e05fa7249e674b1ea7250
#
_entry.id   4631d2da568e05fa7249e674b1ea7250
#
_cell.length_a   1.000
_cell.length_b   1.000
_cell.length_c   1.000
_cell.angle_alpha   90.00
_cell.angle_beta   90.00
_cell.angle_gamma   90.00
#
_symmetry.space_group_name_H-M   'P 1'
#
loop_
_entity.id
_entity.type
_entity.pdbx_description
1 polymer ?
#
loop_
_entity_poly.entity_id
_entity_poly.type
_entity_poly.pdbx_seq_one_letter_code
_entity_poly.pdbx_strand_id
1 'polypeptide(L)'
;MLGWIVGTEWFPYAVKVTDDANRSLAPYSGKYFRATAEATPFESWLASMLEVLAKKELEYAWQHPVALSNWPTTDPLSHPDEANEQEDLVSVDPMHVEPTSAWKAGYFASYHIYPAYPDFMRYEEKYQDYRTVEGKSDPYAGYLNELRAHHEGIPLMTTEYGTSSARGMAHRGFLGRNQGMHTEAEQGRINAELLDDIYDEGLDGGILFSWQDEWFKFAWNTGDLEVPANRRPMWLNRLTNEQNYGVITEPGESIEETIHLDGKTDDWDERTGSRSGFGGLVERLSDRLLGRVPEVRQRRYEDFDLSVSHDEAYLYLFLQKREGEWDFPDEEINVGFGTLPGGSTKADKAPGLTFPGGIQFLLQIRGEKGSHLWINSAYDPHTWLYGEQLGHMPDPVIEKDPRAGVFLPWRLALNRPLELPQSGRKIPFEDYEVGRMNFGITDPSDPEFDSLADWYAEGGVLEVRIPWTMLGYTDPSTLRVWDYPYEAGKIEAVRNEDLRVYPAVQSAGNGQISVEPLTYAWKGWDQPTYHERKKKSYTILSEVFEDHDRVKTPLR
;
A
#
# COMPACT_ATOMS: atom_id res chain seq x y z
N MET A 1 -17.24 26.12 4.32
CA MET A 1 -15.93 25.92 4.95
C MET A 1 -16.15 25.84 6.45
N LEU A 2 -15.54 24.86 7.14
CA LEU A 2 -15.70 24.67 8.59
C LEU A 2 -14.55 25.28 9.39
N GLY A 3 -13.35 25.24 8.84
CA GLY A 3 -12.15 25.75 9.50
C GLY A 3 -10.94 25.70 8.58
N TRP A 4 -9.79 26.13 9.09
CA TRP A 4 -8.49 26.06 8.42
C TRP A 4 -7.52 25.24 9.25
N ILE A 5 -6.84 24.29 8.60
CA ILE A 5 -5.68 23.59 9.15
C ILE A 5 -4.48 24.06 8.33
N VAL A 6 -3.50 24.67 9.01
CA VAL A 6 -2.34 25.30 8.36
C VAL A 6 -1.13 24.41 8.51
N GLY A 7 -0.55 24.03 7.37
CA GLY A 7 0.61 23.16 7.29
C GLY A 7 0.21 21.70 7.01
N THR A 8 1.18 20.84 7.21
CA THR A 8 1.09 19.39 7.12
C THR A 8 2.09 18.78 8.10
N GLU A 9 2.68 17.66 7.80
CA GLU A 9 3.72 16.98 8.56
C GLU A 9 5.05 17.75 8.46
N TRP A 10 5.46 18.41 9.55
CA TRP A 10 6.67 19.23 9.54
C TRP A 10 7.92 18.35 9.43
N PHE A 11 8.76 18.61 8.44
CA PHE A 11 10.03 17.90 8.30
C PHE A 11 11.01 18.31 9.42
N PRO A 12 11.42 17.39 10.33
CA PRO A 12 12.13 17.74 11.56
C PRO A 12 13.42 18.53 11.35
N TYR A 13 14.22 18.17 10.33
CA TYR A 13 15.44 18.91 10.03
C TYR A 13 15.18 20.34 9.54
N ALA A 14 14.06 20.59 8.85
CA ALA A 14 13.68 21.94 8.44
C ALA A 14 13.29 22.79 9.65
N VAL A 15 12.56 22.22 10.60
CA VAL A 15 12.25 22.86 11.88
C VAL A 15 13.54 23.20 12.63
N LYS A 16 14.41 22.19 12.83
CA LYS A 16 15.69 22.36 13.52
C LYS A 16 16.59 23.44 12.91
N VAL A 17 16.75 23.42 11.58
CA VAL A 17 17.57 24.42 10.88
C VAL A 17 16.98 25.83 11.02
N THR A 18 15.64 25.96 11.00
CA THR A 18 14.96 27.22 11.20
C THR A 18 15.19 27.76 12.61
N ASP A 19 15.06 26.92 13.62
CA ASP A 19 15.29 27.29 15.01
C ASP A 19 16.74 27.67 15.27
N ASP A 20 17.69 26.84 14.80
CA ASP A 20 19.12 27.09 14.96
C ASP A 20 19.57 28.41 14.30
N ALA A 21 19.01 28.73 13.12
CA ALA A 21 19.35 29.94 12.38
C ALA A 21 18.75 31.23 13.01
N ASN A 22 17.68 31.10 13.80
CA ASN A 22 16.90 32.25 14.29
C ASN A 22 16.81 32.32 15.81
N ARG A 23 17.75 31.75 16.57
CA ARG A 23 17.76 31.66 18.03
C ARG A 23 17.55 32.99 18.76
N SER A 24 17.83 34.12 18.13
CA SER A 24 17.65 35.45 18.70
C SER A 24 16.32 36.11 18.34
N LEU A 25 15.46 35.42 17.62
CA LEU A 25 14.14 35.93 17.24
C LEU A 25 13.26 36.02 18.49
N ALA A 26 12.71 37.22 18.74
CA ALA A 26 11.74 37.38 19.80
C ALA A 26 10.41 36.69 19.43
N PRO A 27 9.65 36.21 20.44
CA PRO A 27 8.34 35.62 20.19
C PRO A 27 7.42 36.60 19.43
N TYR A 28 6.72 36.06 18.42
CA TYR A 28 5.83 36.86 17.59
C TYR A 28 4.64 37.40 18.41
N SER A 29 4.26 38.66 18.18
CA SER A 29 3.11 39.27 18.83
C SER A 29 2.26 40.02 17.79
N GLY A 30 1.19 39.38 17.34
CA GLY A 30 0.22 39.94 16.39
C GLY A 30 -1.03 40.49 17.09
N LYS A 31 -1.96 40.99 16.28
CA LYS A 31 -3.29 41.44 16.74
C LYS A 31 -4.22 40.25 17.04
N TYR A 32 -4.14 39.18 16.26
CA TYR A 32 -5.05 38.03 16.33
C TYR A 32 -4.37 36.81 16.92
N PHE A 33 -3.08 36.61 16.64
CA PHE A 33 -2.27 35.49 17.13
C PHE A 33 -0.95 35.97 17.70
N ARG A 34 -0.46 35.27 18.72
CA ARG A 34 0.86 35.51 19.34
C ARG A 34 1.53 34.17 19.67
N ALA A 35 2.84 34.18 19.73
CA ALA A 35 3.64 33.12 20.30
C ALA A 35 3.85 33.38 21.82
N THR A 36 3.91 32.31 22.63
CA THR A 36 4.24 32.39 24.05
C THR A 36 5.72 32.70 24.26
N ALA A 37 6.15 32.89 25.49
CA ALA A 37 7.55 33.13 25.80
C ALA A 37 8.44 31.89 25.60
N GLU A 38 7.86 30.73 25.66
CA GLU A 38 8.48 29.40 25.48
C GLU A 38 8.64 29.03 24.03
N ALA A 39 7.93 29.71 23.11
CA ALA A 39 7.88 29.35 21.68
C ALA A 39 9.25 29.40 21.02
N THR A 40 9.53 28.40 20.22
CA THR A 40 10.69 28.37 19.34
C THR A 40 10.57 29.41 18.21
N PRO A 41 11.66 29.73 17.50
CA PRO A 41 11.59 30.55 16.30
C PRO A 41 10.65 30.03 15.24
N PHE A 42 10.57 28.69 15.03
CA PHE A 42 9.64 28.07 14.10
C PHE A 42 8.19 28.27 14.53
N GLU A 43 7.86 28.05 15.79
CA GLU A 43 6.52 28.30 16.36
C GLU A 43 6.13 29.78 16.30
N SER A 44 7.08 30.68 16.53
CA SER A 44 6.89 32.12 16.31
C SER A 44 6.54 32.46 14.87
N TRP A 45 7.20 31.81 13.92
CA TRP A 45 6.86 31.93 12.50
C TRP A 45 5.45 31.38 12.21
N LEU A 46 5.05 30.24 12.78
CA LEU A 46 3.70 29.69 12.65
C LEU A 46 2.64 30.65 13.20
N ALA A 47 2.85 31.26 14.35
CA ALA A 47 1.96 32.30 14.88
C ALA A 47 1.81 33.47 13.90
N SER A 48 2.89 33.88 13.23
CA SER A 48 2.83 34.92 12.19
C SER A 48 2.05 34.49 10.95
N MET A 49 2.08 33.23 10.56
CA MET A 49 1.29 32.68 9.44
C MET A 49 -0.21 32.68 9.77
N LEU A 50 -0.59 32.29 10.99
CA LEU A 50 -1.98 32.37 11.46
C LEU A 50 -2.47 33.83 11.49
N GLU A 51 -1.62 34.78 11.86
CA GLU A 51 -1.95 36.22 11.81
C GLU A 51 -2.22 36.68 10.37
N VAL A 52 -1.44 36.20 9.38
CA VAL A 52 -1.67 36.52 7.97
C VAL A 52 -3.00 35.94 7.50
N LEU A 53 -3.30 34.68 7.86
CA LEU A 53 -4.58 34.02 7.56
C LEU A 53 -5.75 34.78 8.18
N ALA A 54 -5.65 35.15 9.46
CA ALA A 54 -6.68 35.90 10.16
C ALA A 54 -6.98 37.26 9.51
N LYS A 55 -5.93 37.99 9.10
CA LYS A 55 -6.11 39.24 8.34
C LYS A 55 -6.83 38.99 7.01
N LYS A 56 -6.51 37.91 6.31
CA LYS A 56 -7.13 37.58 5.04
C LYS A 56 -8.60 37.20 5.20
N GLU A 57 -8.95 36.41 6.21
CA GLU A 57 -10.32 36.06 6.55
C GLU A 57 -11.17 37.31 6.79
N LEU A 58 -10.64 38.27 7.53
CA LEU A 58 -11.34 39.51 7.91
C LEU A 58 -11.57 40.48 6.73
N GLU A 59 -10.83 40.35 5.62
CA GLU A 59 -11.16 41.07 4.37
C GLU A 59 -12.55 40.67 3.86
N TYR A 60 -12.99 39.44 4.19
CA TYR A 60 -14.31 38.92 3.83
C TYR A 60 -15.32 38.99 4.99
N ALA A 61 -14.95 39.65 6.10
CA ALA A 61 -15.71 39.66 7.35
C ALA A 61 -15.99 38.29 7.95
N TRP A 62 -15.08 37.33 7.75
CA TRP A 62 -15.15 35.95 8.27
C TRP A 62 -14.18 35.74 9.42
N GLN A 63 -14.50 34.78 10.26
CA GLN A 63 -13.59 34.12 11.17
C GLN A 63 -14.01 32.65 11.26
N HIS A 64 -13.11 31.75 10.93
CA HIS A 64 -13.29 30.31 11.10
C HIS A 64 -12.32 29.77 12.14
N PRO A 65 -12.63 28.66 12.81
CA PRO A 65 -11.64 27.95 13.65
C PRO A 65 -10.37 27.65 12.86
N VAL A 66 -9.22 27.76 13.49
CA VAL A 66 -7.93 27.48 12.87
C VAL A 66 -7.11 26.50 13.70
N ALA A 67 -6.29 25.71 13.04
CA ALA A 67 -5.33 24.82 13.66
C ALA A 67 -3.97 24.90 12.95
N LEU A 68 -2.94 24.49 13.65
CA LEU A 68 -1.67 24.06 13.06
C LEU A 68 -1.68 22.56 12.93
N SER A 69 -1.33 22.05 11.75
CA SER A 69 -1.13 20.62 11.57
C SER A 69 0.16 20.19 12.25
N ASN A 70 0.15 18.98 12.80
CA ASN A 70 1.32 18.32 13.38
C ASN A 70 1.23 16.80 13.20
N TRP A 71 2.23 16.07 13.65
CA TRP A 71 2.28 14.62 13.61
C TRP A 71 3.22 14.10 14.72
N PRO A 72 3.24 12.78 15.03
CA PRO A 72 4.04 12.24 16.13
C PRO A 72 5.55 12.49 16.01
N THR A 73 6.08 12.64 14.79
CA THR A 73 7.51 12.90 14.54
C THR A 73 8.00 14.27 15.06
N THR A 74 7.08 15.23 15.23
CA THR A 74 7.40 16.58 15.76
C THR A 74 6.44 17.01 16.86
N ASP A 75 5.83 16.05 17.56
CA ASP A 75 4.95 16.33 18.68
C ASP A 75 5.70 16.90 19.90
N PRO A 76 5.00 17.43 20.91
CA PRO A 76 5.63 17.98 22.11
C PRO A 76 5.99 16.91 23.16
N LEU A 77 5.70 15.63 22.90
CA LEU A 77 6.01 14.55 23.84
C LEU A 77 7.46 14.09 23.68
N SER A 78 7.92 13.21 24.54
CA SER A 78 9.26 12.64 24.47
C SER A 78 9.20 11.14 24.25
N HIS A 79 9.97 10.67 23.28
CA HIS A 79 10.03 9.28 22.84
C HIS A 79 11.45 8.73 22.96
N PRO A 80 11.95 8.48 24.18
CA PRO A 80 13.37 8.20 24.42
C PRO A 80 13.83 6.84 23.85
N ASP A 81 12.93 5.96 23.45
CA ASP A 81 13.22 4.71 22.73
C ASP A 81 12.94 4.81 21.22
N GLU A 82 12.69 6.03 20.68
CA GLU A 82 12.65 6.20 19.23
C GLU A 82 14.04 6.02 18.61
N ALA A 83 14.15 5.03 17.70
CA ALA A 83 15.43 4.65 17.12
C ALA A 83 15.86 5.52 15.94
N ASN A 84 14.90 6.20 15.29
CA ASN A 84 15.18 7.07 14.16
C ASN A 84 15.38 8.50 14.66
N GLU A 85 16.61 9.02 14.60
CA GLU A 85 16.99 10.34 15.12
C GLU A 85 16.03 11.47 14.71
N GLN A 86 15.48 11.40 13.50
CA GLN A 86 14.58 12.45 13.01
C GLN A 86 13.19 12.42 13.67
N GLU A 87 12.75 11.31 14.26
CA GLU A 87 11.37 11.12 14.72
C GLU A 87 11.12 11.59 16.16
N ASP A 88 12.15 12.04 16.87
CA ASP A 88 12.09 12.77 18.17
C ASP A 88 13.18 13.88 18.20
N LEU A 89 13.48 14.49 17.04
CA LEU A 89 14.58 15.45 16.90
C LEU A 89 14.22 16.85 17.39
N VAL A 90 12.97 17.26 17.20
CA VAL A 90 12.45 18.59 17.52
C VAL A 90 10.99 18.49 17.90
N SER A 91 10.52 19.46 18.68
CA SER A 91 9.11 19.62 19.01
C SER A 91 8.52 20.85 18.32
N VAL A 92 7.28 20.74 17.86
CA VAL A 92 6.42 21.84 17.44
C VAL A 92 5.17 21.78 18.32
N ASP A 93 5.10 22.63 19.33
CA ASP A 93 4.01 22.61 20.31
C ASP A 93 2.90 23.61 19.95
N PRO A 94 1.69 23.15 19.55
CA PRO A 94 0.56 24.04 19.32
C PRO A 94 0.20 24.91 20.54
N MET A 95 0.54 24.46 21.76
CA MET A 95 0.30 25.26 22.99
C MET A 95 1.17 26.52 23.09
N HIS A 96 2.24 26.60 22.32
CA HIS A 96 3.10 27.78 22.22
C HIS A 96 2.54 28.87 21.29
N VAL A 97 1.39 28.63 20.65
CA VAL A 97 0.69 29.62 19.82
C VAL A 97 -0.71 29.87 20.38
N GLU A 98 -1.02 31.13 20.63
CA GLU A 98 -2.28 31.51 21.25
C GLU A 98 -3.09 32.50 20.40
N PRO A 99 -4.41 32.32 20.29
CA PRO A 99 -5.30 33.35 19.76
C PRO A 99 -5.46 34.46 20.80
N THR A 100 -5.50 35.71 20.35
CA THR A 100 -5.85 36.83 21.20
C THR A 100 -7.38 36.97 21.34
N SER A 101 -7.82 37.84 22.24
CA SER A 101 -9.26 38.17 22.39
C SER A 101 -9.91 38.77 21.13
N ALA A 102 -9.13 39.17 20.13
CA ALA A 102 -9.62 39.69 18.84
C ALA A 102 -10.01 38.56 17.86
N TRP A 103 -9.49 37.36 18.04
CA TRP A 103 -9.89 36.16 17.27
C TRP A 103 -10.96 35.38 18.04
N LYS A 104 -12.19 35.31 17.49
CA LYS A 104 -13.35 34.77 18.19
C LYS A 104 -13.73 33.34 17.74
N ALA A 105 -13.24 32.91 16.59
CA ALA A 105 -13.64 31.63 16.02
C ALA A 105 -12.99 30.42 16.69
N GLY A 106 -11.93 30.62 17.48
CA GLY A 106 -11.25 29.54 18.19
C GLY A 106 -9.99 29.04 17.51
N TYR A 107 -9.23 28.27 18.28
CA TYR A 107 -7.98 27.62 17.90
C TYR A 107 -7.98 26.20 18.49
N PHE A 108 -7.49 25.22 17.74
CA PHE A 108 -7.43 23.82 18.17
C PHE A 108 -6.11 23.17 17.73
N ALA A 109 -5.72 22.08 18.42
CA ALA A 109 -4.60 21.24 18.02
C ALA A 109 -5.05 20.18 17.00
N SER A 110 -4.21 19.92 16.02
CA SER A 110 -4.49 19.03 14.88
C SER A 110 -3.31 18.11 14.64
N TYR A 111 -3.56 16.79 14.61
CA TYR A 111 -2.51 15.78 14.42
C TYR A 111 -2.88 14.75 13.39
N HIS A 112 -1.87 14.28 12.62
CA HIS A 112 -1.95 13.07 11.81
C HIS A 112 -1.41 11.91 12.63
N ILE A 113 -2.23 10.92 13.00
CA ILE A 113 -1.83 9.85 13.91
C ILE A 113 -2.23 8.50 13.32
N TYR A 114 -1.23 7.69 12.97
CA TYR A 114 -1.40 6.35 12.39
C TYR A 114 -0.91 5.26 13.35
N PRO A 115 -1.55 4.07 13.39
CA PRO A 115 -1.23 3.05 14.40
C PRO A 115 0.07 2.29 14.12
N ALA A 116 0.62 2.36 12.91
CA ALA A 116 1.76 1.57 12.49
C ALA A 116 3.08 2.37 12.40
N TYR A 117 3.02 3.69 12.54
CA TYR A 117 4.16 4.59 12.43
C TYR A 117 3.90 5.88 13.22
N PRO A 118 4.90 6.48 13.94
CA PRO A 118 6.30 6.03 14.11
C PRO A 118 6.49 4.81 15.00
N ASP A 119 7.73 4.29 15.01
CA ASP A 119 8.06 3.02 15.67
C ASP A 119 8.01 3.08 17.20
N PHE A 120 8.14 4.26 17.84
CA PHE A 120 8.11 4.38 19.30
C PHE A 120 6.82 3.80 19.92
N MET A 121 5.67 3.91 19.24
CA MET A 121 4.42 3.31 19.72
C MET A 121 4.55 1.79 19.89
N ARG A 122 5.39 1.14 19.08
CA ARG A 122 5.65 -0.31 19.16
C ARG A 122 6.64 -0.67 20.29
N TYR A 123 7.48 0.24 20.72
CA TYR A 123 8.65 -0.14 21.51
C TYR A 123 8.70 0.51 22.89
N GLU A 124 8.03 1.63 23.13
CA GLU A 124 8.00 2.25 24.43
C GLU A 124 7.08 1.52 25.42
N GLU A 125 7.62 1.15 26.59
CA GLU A 125 6.90 0.40 27.60
C GLU A 125 5.65 1.13 28.11
N LYS A 126 5.70 2.48 28.20
CA LYS A 126 4.55 3.28 28.65
C LYS A 126 3.31 3.09 27.79
N TYR A 127 3.47 2.93 26.48
CA TYR A 127 2.36 2.66 25.57
C TYR A 127 1.97 1.19 25.54
N GLN A 128 2.96 0.28 25.62
CA GLN A 128 2.71 -1.17 25.69
C GLN A 128 1.92 -1.56 26.94
N ASP A 129 2.17 -0.89 28.06
CA ASP A 129 1.52 -1.16 29.33
C ASP A 129 0.20 -0.41 29.51
N TYR A 130 -0.13 0.50 28.60
CA TYR A 130 -1.39 1.24 28.66
C TYR A 130 -2.60 0.30 28.56
N ARG A 131 -3.62 0.61 29.35
CA ARG A 131 -4.89 -0.11 29.34
C ARG A 131 -6.03 0.88 29.15
N THR A 132 -6.85 0.64 28.15
CA THR A 132 -8.10 1.36 27.94
C THR A 132 -9.04 1.22 29.13
N VAL A 133 -10.09 2.02 29.17
CA VAL A 133 -11.14 1.91 30.21
C VAL A 133 -11.74 0.48 30.30
N GLU A 134 -11.76 -0.23 29.19
CA GLU A 134 -12.22 -1.64 29.12
C GLU A 134 -11.15 -2.66 29.58
N GLY A 135 -9.93 -2.20 29.91
CA GLY A 135 -8.82 -3.03 30.34
C GLY A 135 -8.05 -3.71 29.22
N LYS A 136 -8.28 -3.34 27.96
CA LYS A 136 -7.52 -3.81 26.80
C LYS A 136 -6.16 -3.11 26.73
N SER A 137 -5.10 -3.84 26.32
CA SER A 137 -3.84 -3.21 25.96
C SER A 137 -3.99 -2.57 24.60
N ASP A 138 -3.79 -1.25 24.52
CA ASP A 138 -3.81 -0.52 23.25
C ASP A 138 -2.78 0.62 23.26
N PRO A 139 -1.64 0.45 22.59
CA PRO A 139 -0.61 1.46 22.52
C PRO A 139 -1.02 2.74 21.76
N TYR A 140 -1.90 2.63 20.79
CA TYR A 140 -2.44 3.79 20.06
C TYR A 140 -3.29 4.66 21.01
N ALA A 141 -4.21 4.05 21.74
CA ALA A 141 -5.00 4.72 22.77
C ALA A 141 -4.09 5.35 23.85
N GLY A 142 -3.00 4.64 24.23
CA GLY A 142 -2.02 5.18 25.19
C GLY A 142 -1.33 6.45 24.72
N TYR A 143 -0.96 6.51 23.46
CA TYR A 143 -0.41 7.70 22.85
C TYR A 143 -1.44 8.84 22.78
N LEU A 144 -2.67 8.55 22.35
CA LEU A 144 -3.77 9.54 22.32
C LEU A 144 -4.04 10.13 23.70
N ASN A 145 -4.05 9.28 24.75
CA ASN A 145 -4.25 9.70 26.13
C ASN A 145 -3.16 10.67 26.60
N GLU A 146 -1.88 10.37 26.35
CA GLU A 146 -0.76 11.25 26.72
C GLU A 146 -0.83 12.58 25.95
N LEU A 147 -1.10 12.52 24.65
CA LEU A 147 -1.23 13.70 23.80
C LEU A 147 -2.41 14.59 24.24
N ARG A 148 -3.55 13.98 24.62
CA ARG A 148 -4.71 14.69 25.14
C ARG A 148 -4.40 15.38 26.47
N ALA A 149 -3.66 14.72 27.35
CA ALA A 149 -3.25 15.30 28.63
C ALA A 149 -2.34 16.53 28.45
N HIS A 150 -1.43 16.49 27.44
CA HIS A 150 -0.58 17.65 27.11
C HIS A 150 -1.42 18.84 26.60
N HIS A 151 -2.46 18.60 25.83
CA HIS A 151 -3.32 19.64 25.25
C HIS A 151 -4.53 20.01 26.13
N GLU A 152 -4.41 19.90 27.46
CA GLU A 152 -5.49 20.33 28.36
C GLU A 152 -5.82 21.82 28.14
N GLY A 153 -7.08 22.11 27.86
CA GLY A 153 -7.59 23.47 27.72
C GLY A 153 -7.82 23.94 26.27
N ILE A 154 -7.39 23.19 25.26
CA ILE A 154 -7.77 23.43 23.86
C ILE A 154 -8.39 22.19 23.25
N PRO A 155 -9.27 22.32 22.23
CA PRO A 155 -9.73 21.16 21.48
C PRO A 155 -8.57 20.47 20.77
N LEU A 156 -8.63 19.14 20.69
CA LEU A 156 -7.63 18.30 20.02
C LEU A 156 -8.32 17.35 19.03
N MET A 157 -7.89 17.35 17.78
CA MET A 157 -8.42 16.48 16.75
C MET A 157 -7.33 15.65 16.09
N THR A 158 -7.64 14.39 15.78
CA THR A 158 -6.87 13.60 14.84
C THR A 158 -7.37 13.92 13.43
N THR A 159 -6.63 14.73 12.69
CA THR A 159 -7.05 15.23 11.37
C THR A 159 -6.60 14.37 10.21
N GLU A 160 -5.80 13.35 10.49
CA GLU A 160 -5.63 12.16 9.67
C GLU A 160 -5.47 10.93 10.56
N TYR A 161 -6.25 9.89 10.31
CA TYR A 161 -6.08 8.56 10.87
C TYR A 161 -6.54 7.52 9.84
N GLY A 162 -6.05 6.30 9.94
CA GLY A 162 -6.51 5.22 9.09
C GLY A 162 -5.49 4.10 8.87
N THR A 163 -5.91 3.11 8.08
CA THR A 163 -5.06 2.07 7.54
C THR A 163 -5.43 1.76 6.10
N SER A 164 -4.54 1.08 5.41
CA SER A 164 -4.62 0.80 3.98
C SER A 164 -5.13 -0.61 3.70
N SER A 165 -5.91 -0.79 2.63
CA SER A 165 -6.34 -2.10 2.09
C SER A 165 -5.42 -2.60 0.98
N ALA A 166 -4.15 -2.23 1.00
CA ALA A 166 -3.16 -2.73 0.08
C ALA A 166 -2.87 -4.23 0.30
N ARG A 167 -2.46 -4.90 -0.77
CA ARG A 167 -1.91 -6.25 -0.69
C ARG A 167 -0.52 -6.27 -0.05
N GLY A 168 0.26 -5.21 -0.26
CA GLY A 168 1.54 -5.02 0.40
C GLY A 168 1.42 -4.42 1.79
N MET A 169 2.51 -4.50 2.57
CA MET A 169 2.64 -3.90 3.90
C MET A 169 3.97 -3.15 3.99
N ALA A 170 3.95 -1.94 4.56
CA ALA A 170 5.16 -1.15 4.76
C ALA A 170 5.62 -1.11 6.21
N HIS A 171 4.70 -1.11 7.16
CA HIS A 171 5.00 -1.16 8.59
C HIS A 171 4.07 -2.14 9.30
N ARG A 172 4.62 -2.86 10.29
CA ARG A 172 3.83 -3.70 11.17
C ARG A 172 3.32 -2.86 12.34
N GLY A 173 2.00 -2.85 12.53
CA GLY A 173 1.35 -2.19 13.66
C GLY A 173 1.01 -3.14 14.80
N PHE A 174 0.48 -2.58 15.91
CA PHE A 174 -0.07 -3.35 17.01
C PHE A 174 -1.41 -3.96 16.67
N LEU A 175 -1.78 -5.00 17.37
CA LEU A 175 -3.09 -5.64 17.29
C LEU A 175 -3.51 -5.99 15.85
N GLY A 176 -2.52 -6.15 14.95
CA GLY A 176 -2.76 -6.37 13.54
C GLY A 176 -3.12 -5.10 12.75
N ARG A 177 -3.04 -3.90 13.35
CA ARG A 177 -3.28 -2.60 12.68
C ARG A 177 -2.05 -2.19 11.85
N ASN A 178 -1.68 -3.06 10.89
CA ASN A 178 -0.53 -2.86 10.02
C ASN A 178 -0.81 -1.77 8.97
N GLN A 179 0.23 -1.23 8.41
CA GLN A 179 0.12 -0.35 7.24
C GLN A 179 0.07 -1.20 5.96
N GLY A 180 -1.09 -1.78 5.69
CA GLY A 180 -1.36 -2.70 4.57
C GLY A 180 -1.58 -4.15 4.98
N MET A 181 -1.75 -5.04 4.00
CA MET A 181 -2.19 -6.44 4.14
C MET A 181 -3.55 -6.57 4.85
N HIS A 182 -4.49 -5.73 4.47
CA HIS A 182 -5.87 -5.78 4.93
C HIS A 182 -6.83 -5.90 3.76
N THR A 183 -7.85 -6.72 3.92
CA THR A 183 -9.02 -6.68 3.05
C THR A 183 -9.75 -5.35 3.25
N GLU A 184 -10.60 -4.99 2.29
CA GLU A 184 -11.45 -3.80 2.42
C GLU A 184 -12.35 -3.83 3.68
N ALA A 185 -12.81 -5.02 4.08
CA ALA A 185 -13.60 -5.19 5.29
C ALA A 185 -12.77 -5.02 6.56
N GLU A 186 -11.53 -5.53 6.57
CA GLU A 186 -10.60 -5.33 7.68
C GLU A 186 -10.20 -3.86 7.80
N GLN A 187 -9.91 -3.17 6.70
CA GLN A 187 -9.69 -1.73 6.68
C GLN A 187 -10.84 -0.99 7.37
N GLY A 188 -12.09 -1.33 7.03
CA GLY A 188 -13.26 -0.70 7.63
C GLY A 188 -13.36 -0.92 9.14
N ARG A 189 -13.15 -2.16 9.60
CA ARG A 189 -13.17 -2.51 11.03
C ARG A 189 -12.05 -1.83 11.81
N ILE A 190 -10.82 -1.86 11.31
CA ILE A 190 -9.67 -1.20 11.95
C ILE A 190 -9.90 0.31 12.04
N ASN A 191 -10.35 0.95 10.97
CA ASN A 191 -10.61 2.38 10.98
C ASN A 191 -11.76 2.76 11.93
N ALA A 192 -12.77 1.89 12.10
CA ALA A 192 -13.82 2.06 13.10
C ALA A 192 -13.25 1.99 14.53
N GLU A 193 -12.42 0.99 14.83
CA GLU A 193 -11.74 0.84 16.13
C GLU A 193 -10.85 2.04 16.44
N LEU A 194 -10.09 2.56 15.45
CA LEU A 194 -9.28 3.76 15.63
C LEU A 194 -10.13 5.00 15.96
N LEU A 195 -11.31 5.11 15.35
CA LEU A 195 -12.23 6.22 15.66
C LEU A 195 -12.80 6.10 17.07
N ASP A 196 -13.15 4.87 17.50
CA ASP A 196 -13.56 4.62 18.88
C ASP A 196 -12.48 5.01 19.88
N ASP A 197 -11.22 4.61 19.65
CA ASP A 197 -10.08 5.00 20.49
C ASP A 197 -9.91 6.53 20.55
N ILE A 198 -10.06 7.25 19.43
CA ILE A 198 -9.98 8.72 19.36
C ILE A 198 -11.03 9.37 20.28
N TYR A 199 -12.25 8.85 20.26
CA TYR A 199 -13.31 9.38 21.11
C TYR A 199 -13.19 8.97 22.58
N ASP A 200 -12.80 7.72 22.85
CA ASP A 200 -12.70 7.17 24.20
C ASP A 200 -11.57 7.83 25.00
N GLU A 201 -10.47 8.21 24.32
CA GLU A 201 -9.36 8.96 24.92
C GLU A 201 -9.64 10.48 25.00
N GLY A 202 -10.84 10.92 24.64
CA GLY A 202 -11.33 12.27 24.84
C GLY A 202 -10.86 13.30 23.82
N LEU A 203 -10.47 12.89 22.64
CA LEU A 203 -10.23 13.80 21.51
C LEU A 203 -11.58 14.28 20.92
N ASP A 204 -11.57 15.45 20.32
CA ASP A 204 -12.78 16.11 19.84
C ASP A 204 -13.25 15.63 18.46
N GLY A 205 -12.50 14.76 17.80
CA GLY A 205 -12.89 14.10 16.56
C GLY A 205 -11.75 13.56 15.73
N GLY A 206 -12.10 12.80 14.69
CA GLY A 206 -11.19 12.23 13.72
C GLY A 206 -11.60 12.52 12.28
N ILE A 207 -10.63 12.78 11.40
CA ILE A 207 -10.84 12.87 9.94
C ILE A 207 -10.14 11.68 9.31
N LEU A 208 -10.92 10.83 8.64
CA LEU A 208 -10.40 9.63 8.00
C LEU A 208 -9.51 9.98 6.80
N PHE A 209 -8.34 9.40 6.74
CA PHE A 209 -7.51 9.35 5.55
C PHE A 209 -7.70 7.99 4.88
N SER A 210 -8.31 7.91 3.65
CA SER A 210 -8.70 9.01 2.80
C SER A 210 -10.02 8.72 2.06
N TRP A 211 -10.49 9.68 1.24
CA TRP A 211 -11.72 9.51 0.46
C TRP A 211 -11.54 8.50 -0.68
N GLN A 212 -10.46 8.63 -1.47
CA GLN A 212 -10.18 7.77 -2.62
C GLN A 212 -8.74 7.29 -2.64
N ASP A 213 -8.47 6.23 -3.38
CA ASP A 213 -7.13 5.70 -3.63
C ASP A 213 -6.29 6.71 -4.43
N GLU A 214 -4.96 6.72 -4.20
CA GLU A 214 -4.07 7.74 -4.76
C GLU A 214 -2.88 7.10 -5.48
N TRP A 215 -3.03 6.73 -6.74
CA TRP A 215 -2.04 5.99 -7.53
C TRP A 215 -0.65 6.64 -7.61
N PHE A 216 -0.54 7.96 -7.42
CA PHE A 216 0.73 8.69 -7.48
C PHE A 216 1.63 8.49 -6.25
N LYS A 217 1.09 8.00 -5.15
CA LYS A 217 1.84 7.80 -3.90
C LYS A 217 2.81 6.63 -3.99
N PHE A 218 3.78 6.59 -3.08
CA PHE A 218 4.75 5.52 -2.95
C PHE A 218 5.02 5.19 -1.48
N ALA A 219 5.50 3.97 -1.21
CA ALA A 219 5.97 3.55 0.10
C ALA A 219 7.50 3.38 0.11
N TRP A 220 8.12 3.50 1.27
CA TRP A 220 9.57 3.41 1.41
C TRP A 220 10.15 2.06 0.94
N ASN A 221 9.41 0.97 1.08
CA ASN A 221 9.86 -0.39 0.72
C ASN A 221 9.51 -0.82 -0.71
N THR A 222 8.71 -0.05 -1.43
CA THR A 222 8.37 -0.28 -2.85
C THR A 222 8.83 0.82 -3.78
N GLY A 223 9.12 2.02 -3.27
CA GLY A 223 9.43 3.19 -4.08
C GLY A 223 10.61 3.04 -5.03
N ASP A 224 11.63 2.28 -4.64
CA ASP A 224 12.79 1.97 -5.49
C ASP A 224 12.44 0.98 -6.63
N LEU A 225 11.33 0.27 -6.52
CA LEU A 225 10.82 -0.65 -7.53
C LEU A 225 9.91 0.03 -8.56
N GLU A 226 9.51 1.28 -8.34
CA GLU A 226 8.57 2.06 -9.17
C GLU A 226 9.31 3.17 -9.93
N VAL A 227 9.99 2.81 -11.01
CA VAL A 227 10.88 3.69 -11.78
C VAL A 227 10.44 3.77 -13.24
N PRO A 228 10.28 4.96 -13.84
CA PRO A 228 10.52 6.29 -13.28
C PRO A 228 9.35 6.80 -12.42
N ALA A 229 9.66 7.56 -11.37
CA ALA A 229 8.68 8.02 -10.39
C ALA A 229 7.51 8.85 -10.97
N ASN A 230 7.73 9.59 -12.05
CA ASN A 230 6.68 10.39 -12.70
C ASN A 230 5.65 9.54 -13.48
N ARG A 231 5.85 8.22 -13.57
CA ARG A 231 4.91 7.29 -14.20
C ARG A 231 4.00 6.59 -13.18
N ARG A 232 4.21 6.75 -11.87
CA ARG A 232 3.36 6.17 -10.82
C ARG A 232 1.86 6.43 -11.02
N PRO A 233 1.41 7.64 -11.43
CA PRO A 233 0.00 7.89 -11.65
C PRO A 233 -0.63 7.10 -12.82
N MET A 234 0.17 6.39 -13.60
CA MET A 234 -0.31 5.67 -14.79
C MET A 234 -0.79 4.26 -14.50
N TRP A 235 -0.54 3.72 -13.32
CA TRP A 235 -0.90 2.36 -12.94
C TRP A 235 -1.02 2.21 -11.42
N LEU A 236 -1.80 1.25 -10.95
CA LEU A 236 -2.01 0.99 -9.54
C LEU A 236 -1.05 -0.10 -9.04
N ASN A 237 -0.15 0.24 -8.12
CA ASN A 237 0.68 -0.75 -7.46
C ASN A 237 0.01 -1.28 -6.18
N ARG A 238 -0.55 -2.49 -6.27
CA ARG A 238 -1.21 -3.13 -5.13
C ARG A 238 -0.28 -3.47 -3.96
N LEU A 239 1.05 -3.45 -4.17
CA LEU A 239 2.03 -3.63 -3.09
C LEU A 239 2.34 -2.33 -2.34
N THR A 240 2.06 -1.18 -2.93
CA THR A 240 2.30 0.13 -2.31
C THR A 240 1.12 0.49 -1.42
N ASN A 241 1.33 0.42 -0.11
CA ASN A 241 0.28 0.69 0.88
C ASN A 241 -0.30 2.09 0.74
N GLU A 242 0.52 3.11 0.50
CA GLU A 242 0.12 4.51 0.37
C GLU A 242 -0.90 4.77 -0.74
N GLN A 243 -0.95 3.94 -1.77
CA GLN A 243 -1.90 4.08 -2.86
C GLN A 243 -3.32 3.61 -2.51
N ASN A 244 -3.53 2.92 -1.38
CA ASN A 244 -4.75 2.15 -1.11
C ASN A 244 -5.47 2.53 0.20
N TYR A 245 -5.33 3.78 0.65
CA TYR A 245 -5.99 4.28 1.86
C TYR A 245 -7.46 4.68 1.66
N GLY A 246 -7.89 4.93 0.42
CA GLY A 246 -9.24 5.39 0.11
C GLY A 246 -10.34 4.44 0.58
N VAL A 247 -11.53 4.98 0.81
CA VAL A 247 -12.78 4.22 0.94
C VAL A 247 -13.48 4.06 -0.42
N ILE A 248 -13.06 4.84 -1.42
CA ILE A 248 -13.34 4.63 -2.84
C ILE A 248 -12.07 4.07 -3.48
N THR A 249 -12.18 2.94 -4.16
CA THR A 249 -11.10 2.40 -4.98
C THR A 249 -11.32 2.75 -6.46
N GLU A 250 -10.23 2.76 -7.19
CA GLU A 250 -10.21 3.01 -8.64
C GLU A 250 -9.59 1.78 -9.34
N PRO A 251 -10.32 0.66 -9.47
CA PRO A 251 -9.83 -0.48 -10.23
C PRO A 251 -9.53 -0.09 -11.67
N GLY A 252 -8.51 -0.72 -12.27
CA GLY A 252 -8.20 -0.55 -13.67
C GLY A 252 -9.38 -0.92 -14.58
N GLU A 253 -9.42 -0.32 -15.77
CA GLU A 253 -10.44 -0.50 -16.80
C GLU A 253 -11.86 -0.02 -16.46
N SER A 254 -12.78 -0.18 -17.39
CA SER A 254 -14.21 0.08 -17.19
C SER A 254 -14.87 -1.05 -16.40
N ILE A 255 -16.06 -0.79 -15.84
CA ILE A 255 -16.83 -1.80 -15.09
C ILE A 255 -17.12 -3.03 -15.95
N GLU A 256 -17.45 -2.83 -17.22
CA GLU A 256 -17.82 -3.90 -18.16
C GLU A 256 -16.63 -4.76 -18.59
N GLU A 257 -15.40 -4.27 -18.35
CA GLU A 257 -14.17 -4.95 -18.77
C GLU A 257 -13.37 -5.51 -17.60
N THR A 258 -13.83 -5.30 -16.37
CA THR A 258 -13.18 -5.81 -15.16
C THR A 258 -13.22 -7.34 -15.14
N ILE A 259 -12.08 -7.97 -14.85
CA ILE A 259 -11.99 -9.42 -14.62
C ILE A 259 -12.14 -9.68 -13.12
N HIS A 260 -13.07 -10.57 -12.78
CA HIS A 260 -13.23 -11.11 -11.43
C HIS A 260 -12.69 -12.54 -11.39
N LEU A 261 -12.03 -12.90 -10.29
CA LEU A 261 -11.70 -14.28 -9.99
C LEU A 261 -12.91 -14.88 -9.29
N ASP A 262 -13.78 -15.57 -10.04
CA ASP A 262 -15.03 -16.11 -9.51
C ASP A 262 -15.39 -17.50 -10.06
N GLY A 263 -14.46 -18.10 -10.82
CA GLY A 263 -14.61 -19.43 -11.41
C GLY A 263 -15.51 -19.48 -12.64
N LYS A 264 -15.93 -18.32 -13.18
CA LYS A 264 -16.79 -18.22 -14.36
C LYS A 264 -16.00 -17.83 -15.61
N THR A 265 -16.65 -17.92 -16.75
CA THR A 265 -16.03 -17.62 -18.05
C THR A 265 -16.55 -16.33 -18.69
N ASP A 266 -17.56 -15.71 -18.11
CA ASP A 266 -18.30 -14.63 -18.75
C ASP A 266 -17.46 -13.36 -18.97
N ASP A 267 -16.65 -12.95 -18.02
CA ASP A 267 -15.73 -11.81 -18.15
C ASP A 267 -14.74 -12.02 -19.31
N TRP A 268 -14.20 -13.24 -19.40
CA TRP A 268 -13.27 -13.63 -20.44
C TRP A 268 -13.95 -13.79 -21.81
N ASP A 269 -15.16 -14.33 -21.84
CA ASP A 269 -15.99 -14.43 -23.06
C ASP A 269 -16.34 -13.04 -23.59
N GLU A 270 -16.64 -12.10 -22.70
CA GLU A 270 -16.89 -10.72 -23.06
C GLU A 270 -15.65 -10.07 -23.66
N ARG A 271 -14.48 -10.21 -23.02
CA ARG A 271 -13.20 -9.69 -23.53
C ARG A 271 -12.80 -10.31 -24.87
N THR A 272 -13.03 -11.59 -25.09
CA THR A 272 -12.72 -12.26 -26.37
C THR A 272 -13.72 -11.95 -27.47
N GLY A 273 -14.90 -11.40 -27.12
CA GLY A 273 -16.00 -11.16 -28.04
C GLY A 273 -16.78 -12.42 -28.43
N SER A 274 -16.63 -13.50 -27.65
CA SER A 274 -17.28 -14.79 -27.94
C SER A 274 -18.81 -14.73 -27.78
N ARG A 275 -19.33 -13.81 -26.93
CA ARG A 275 -20.77 -13.62 -26.68
C ARG A 275 -21.42 -12.46 -27.44
N SER A 276 -20.65 -11.55 -28.06
CA SER A 276 -21.21 -10.36 -28.69
C SER A 276 -21.83 -10.68 -30.06
N GLY A 277 -23.09 -10.25 -30.26
CA GLY A 277 -23.73 -10.20 -31.58
C GLY A 277 -22.98 -9.25 -32.52
N PHE A 278 -23.26 -9.34 -33.84
CA PHE A 278 -22.52 -8.64 -34.90
C PHE A 278 -22.29 -7.12 -34.70
N GLY A 279 -23.19 -6.42 -33.98
CA GLY A 279 -23.05 -4.99 -33.67
C GLY A 279 -22.02 -4.70 -32.59
N GLY A 280 -21.97 -5.49 -31.52
CA GLY A 280 -20.99 -5.37 -30.45
C GLY A 280 -19.56 -5.74 -30.89
N LEU A 281 -19.44 -6.68 -31.85
CA LEU A 281 -18.15 -7.04 -32.42
C LEU A 281 -17.46 -5.89 -33.17
N VAL A 282 -18.23 -5.07 -33.91
CA VAL A 282 -17.67 -3.93 -34.67
C VAL A 282 -17.23 -2.81 -33.74
N GLU A 283 -17.97 -2.55 -32.67
CA GLU A 283 -17.62 -1.52 -31.68
C GLU A 283 -16.34 -1.91 -30.91
N ARG A 284 -16.25 -3.13 -30.43
CA ARG A 284 -15.06 -3.68 -29.74
C ARG A 284 -13.83 -3.80 -30.65
N LEU A 285 -14.00 -4.15 -31.92
CA LEU A 285 -12.90 -4.12 -32.88
C LEU A 285 -12.37 -2.69 -33.08
N SER A 286 -13.25 -1.69 -33.04
CA SER A 286 -12.87 -0.27 -33.08
C SER A 286 -12.08 0.12 -31.83
N ASP A 287 -12.54 -0.27 -30.64
CA ASP A 287 -11.88 0.04 -29.38
C ASP A 287 -10.54 -0.67 -29.22
N ARG A 288 -10.43 -1.93 -29.66
CA ARG A 288 -9.14 -2.65 -29.75
C ARG A 288 -8.15 -1.98 -30.71
N LEU A 289 -8.63 -1.55 -31.89
CA LEU A 289 -7.79 -0.84 -32.87
C LEU A 289 -7.31 0.53 -32.32
N LEU A 290 -8.11 1.14 -31.45
CA LEU A 290 -7.75 2.39 -30.76
C LEU A 290 -6.92 2.16 -29.48
N GLY A 291 -6.67 0.89 -29.10
CA GLY A 291 -5.90 0.54 -27.91
C GLY A 291 -6.63 0.81 -26.60
N ARG A 292 -7.98 0.82 -26.61
CA ARG A 292 -8.84 1.09 -25.44
C ARG A 292 -9.16 -0.17 -24.64
N VAL A 293 -9.04 -1.35 -25.24
CA VAL A 293 -9.27 -2.65 -24.58
C VAL A 293 -8.01 -3.49 -24.70
N PRO A 294 -7.48 -4.02 -23.59
CA PRO A 294 -6.32 -4.91 -23.62
C PRO A 294 -6.57 -6.15 -24.47
N GLU A 295 -5.54 -6.56 -25.19
CA GLU A 295 -5.63 -7.70 -26.06
C GLU A 295 -5.58 -8.99 -25.24
N VAL A 296 -6.57 -9.89 -25.43
CA VAL A 296 -6.50 -11.24 -24.89
C VAL A 296 -5.65 -12.10 -25.83
N ARG A 297 -4.61 -12.74 -25.29
CA ARG A 297 -3.83 -13.75 -26.01
C ARG A 297 -4.20 -15.13 -25.49
N GLN A 298 -4.46 -16.04 -26.42
CA GLN A 298 -4.87 -17.40 -26.12
C GLN A 298 -3.92 -18.41 -26.75
N ARG A 299 -3.67 -19.51 -26.01
CA ARG A 299 -2.95 -20.66 -26.52
C ARG A 299 -3.57 -21.94 -25.98
N ARG A 300 -3.69 -22.92 -26.91
CA ARG A 300 -4.17 -24.25 -26.63
C ARG A 300 -3.00 -25.17 -26.27
N TYR A 301 -3.10 -25.84 -25.13
CA TYR A 301 -2.21 -26.92 -24.69
C TYR A 301 -2.93 -28.27 -24.75
N GLU A 302 -2.26 -29.36 -24.41
CA GLU A 302 -2.83 -30.70 -24.51
C GLU A 302 -4.04 -30.86 -23.58
N ASP A 303 -3.93 -30.47 -22.30
CA ASP A 303 -4.93 -30.70 -21.27
C ASP A 303 -5.78 -29.49 -20.94
N PHE A 304 -5.35 -28.28 -21.31
CA PHE A 304 -6.02 -27.02 -20.98
C PHE A 304 -5.80 -25.96 -22.06
N ASP A 305 -6.61 -24.93 -22.01
CA ASP A 305 -6.43 -23.70 -22.76
C ASP A 305 -5.99 -22.57 -21.80
N LEU A 306 -5.01 -21.74 -22.20
CA LEU A 306 -4.55 -20.57 -21.46
C LEU A 306 -4.98 -19.29 -22.16
N SER A 307 -5.56 -18.36 -21.42
CA SER A 307 -5.75 -16.97 -21.83
C SER A 307 -4.96 -16.04 -20.92
N VAL A 308 -4.40 -14.97 -21.47
CA VAL A 308 -3.66 -13.93 -20.76
C VAL A 308 -4.22 -12.57 -21.13
N SER A 309 -4.45 -11.71 -20.14
CA SER A 309 -4.87 -10.33 -20.30
C SER A 309 -4.26 -9.48 -19.21
N HIS A 310 -4.50 -8.16 -19.20
CA HIS A 310 -4.03 -7.25 -18.16
C HIS A 310 -4.98 -6.06 -17.99
N ASP A 311 -4.81 -5.36 -16.88
CA ASP A 311 -5.29 -3.99 -16.66
C ASP A 311 -4.16 -3.11 -16.09
N GLU A 312 -4.49 -1.95 -15.57
CA GLU A 312 -3.52 -1.02 -14.98
C GLU A 312 -2.94 -1.50 -13.64
N ALA A 313 -3.52 -2.54 -13.01
CA ALA A 313 -3.07 -3.08 -11.71
C ALA A 313 -2.46 -4.47 -11.81
N TYR A 314 -2.94 -5.31 -12.76
CA TYR A 314 -2.64 -6.74 -12.76
C TYR A 314 -2.37 -7.31 -14.15
N LEU A 315 -1.59 -8.39 -14.16
CA LEU A 315 -1.62 -9.40 -15.20
C LEU A 315 -2.60 -10.49 -14.78
N TYR A 316 -3.49 -10.92 -15.70
CA TYR A 316 -4.48 -11.96 -15.47
C TYR A 316 -4.15 -13.22 -16.28
N LEU A 317 -4.35 -14.38 -15.66
CA LEU A 317 -4.29 -15.69 -16.30
C LEU A 317 -5.63 -16.40 -16.12
N PHE A 318 -6.10 -17.05 -17.17
CA PHE A 318 -7.26 -17.92 -17.14
C PHE A 318 -6.86 -19.28 -17.76
N LEU A 319 -6.99 -20.34 -16.98
CA LEU A 319 -6.72 -21.70 -17.41
C LEU A 319 -8.02 -22.50 -17.39
N GLN A 320 -8.45 -22.94 -18.56
CA GLN A 320 -9.63 -23.79 -18.73
C GLN A 320 -9.20 -25.22 -19.00
N LYS A 321 -9.44 -26.11 -18.05
CA LYS A 321 -9.23 -27.56 -18.26
C LYS A 321 -10.20 -28.09 -19.31
N ARG A 322 -9.74 -28.97 -20.19
CA ARG A 322 -10.58 -29.51 -21.28
C ARG A 322 -11.51 -30.61 -20.83
N GLU A 323 -11.06 -31.40 -19.86
CA GLU A 323 -11.81 -32.50 -19.29
C GLU A 323 -11.59 -32.56 -17.78
N GLY A 324 -12.67 -32.73 -17.01
CA GLY A 324 -12.63 -32.85 -15.56
C GLY A 324 -12.47 -31.50 -14.84
N GLU A 325 -12.15 -31.58 -13.56
CA GLU A 325 -11.97 -30.45 -12.65
C GLU A 325 -10.52 -30.38 -12.20
N TRP A 326 -10.07 -29.21 -11.69
CA TRP A 326 -8.77 -29.06 -11.06
C TRP A 326 -8.76 -29.83 -9.74
N ASP A 327 -7.77 -30.69 -9.55
CA ASP A 327 -7.63 -31.55 -8.37
C ASP A 327 -6.38 -31.20 -7.56
N PHE A 328 -6.51 -30.26 -6.65
CA PHE A 328 -5.47 -29.93 -5.69
C PHE A 328 -5.63 -30.79 -4.43
N PRO A 329 -4.57 -31.48 -3.93
CA PRO A 329 -3.14 -31.32 -4.21
C PRO A 329 -2.54 -32.29 -5.24
N ASP A 330 -3.32 -33.12 -5.94
CA ASP A 330 -2.79 -34.12 -6.85
C ASP A 330 -2.24 -33.53 -8.16
N GLU A 331 -2.73 -32.35 -8.52
CA GLU A 331 -2.23 -31.53 -9.62
C GLU A 331 -1.57 -30.27 -9.10
N GLU A 332 -0.38 -29.97 -9.60
CA GLU A 332 0.35 -28.73 -9.34
C GLU A 332 0.41 -27.90 -10.62
N ILE A 333 -0.07 -26.66 -10.56
CA ILE A 333 0.05 -25.73 -11.68
C ILE A 333 1.32 -24.91 -11.51
N ASN A 334 2.20 -24.98 -12.49
CA ASN A 334 3.44 -24.20 -12.54
C ASN A 334 3.38 -23.24 -13.72
N VAL A 335 3.59 -21.93 -13.47
CA VAL A 335 3.67 -20.94 -14.54
C VAL A 335 4.97 -20.16 -14.41
N GLY A 336 5.90 -20.40 -15.35
CA GLY A 336 7.13 -19.60 -15.44
C GLY A 336 6.90 -18.29 -16.18
N PHE A 337 7.52 -17.20 -15.72
CA PHE A 337 7.48 -15.90 -16.39
C PHE A 337 8.88 -15.45 -16.78
N GLY A 338 9.08 -15.24 -18.09
CA GLY A 338 10.30 -14.64 -18.64
C GLY A 338 10.05 -13.17 -18.94
N THR A 339 10.43 -12.30 -18.02
CA THR A 339 10.25 -10.85 -18.12
C THR A 339 11.44 -10.13 -18.73
N LEU A 340 12.59 -10.81 -18.84
CA LEU A 340 13.79 -10.34 -19.52
C LEU A 340 14.40 -11.45 -20.37
N PRO A 341 15.25 -11.14 -21.34
CA PRO A 341 16.12 -12.12 -21.99
C PRO A 341 17.03 -12.82 -20.96
N GLY A 342 17.27 -14.11 -21.16
CA GLY A 342 18.03 -14.91 -20.19
C GLY A 342 17.16 -15.46 -19.07
N GLY A 343 17.72 -15.61 -17.88
CA GLY A 343 17.08 -16.26 -16.74
C GLY A 343 17.35 -17.77 -16.71
N SER A 344 16.71 -18.50 -15.80
CA SER A 344 16.94 -19.92 -15.67
C SER A 344 15.98 -20.75 -16.55
N THR A 345 16.54 -21.71 -17.25
CA THR A 345 15.76 -22.71 -17.99
C THR A 345 15.23 -23.83 -17.07
N LYS A 346 15.59 -23.82 -15.79
CA LYS A 346 15.14 -24.78 -14.77
C LYS A 346 14.84 -24.04 -13.47
N ALA A 347 14.06 -24.64 -12.60
CA ALA A 347 13.78 -24.13 -11.28
C ALA A 347 13.87 -25.25 -10.24
N ASP A 348 14.56 -24.99 -9.12
CA ASP A 348 14.66 -25.92 -7.99
C ASP A 348 13.29 -26.22 -7.36
N LYS A 349 12.34 -25.30 -7.50
CA LYS A 349 10.96 -25.43 -7.02
C LYS A 349 10.06 -26.26 -7.94
N ALA A 350 10.42 -26.44 -9.22
CA ALA A 350 9.67 -27.21 -10.21
C ALA A 350 10.57 -28.23 -10.92
N PRO A 351 11.09 -29.25 -10.21
CA PRO A 351 11.96 -30.25 -10.80
C PRO A 351 11.23 -31.00 -11.92
N GLY A 352 11.93 -31.25 -13.04
CA GLY A 352 11.35 -31.90 -14.21
C GLY A 352 10.79 -30.95 -15.26
N LEU A 353 10.56 -29.67 -14.96
CA LEU A 353 10.18 -28.68 -15.96
C LEU A 353 11.41 -28.00 -16.58
N THR A 354 11.32 -27.72 -17.88
CA THR A 354 12.30 -26.92 -18.61
C THR A 354 11.57 -25.76 -19.30
N PHE A 355 12.11 -24.53 -19.12
CA PHE A 355 11.54 -23.28 -19.63
C PHE A 355 12.47 -22.71 -20.72
N PRO A 356 12.26 -23.06 -22.00
CA PRO A 356 13.13 -22.59 -23.08
C PRO A 356 13.14 -21.05 -23.18
N GLY A 357 14.34 -20.44 -23.14
CA GLY A 357 14.48 -18.97 -23.09
C GLY A 357 14.60 -18.37 -21.69
N GLY A 358 14.38 -19.19 -20.64
CA GLY A 358 14.58 -18.80 -19.24
C GLY A 358 13.45 -18.00 -18.62
N ILE A 359 13.38 -18.07 -17.28
CA ILE A 359 12.37 -17.39 -16.47
C ILE A 359 13.02 -16.62 -15.31
N GLN A 360 12.41 -15.53 -14.89
CA GLN A 360 12.73 -14.75 -13.70
C GLN A 360 11.79 -15.06 -12.54
N PHE A 361 10.55 -15.45 -12.81
CA PHE A 361 9.56 -15.80 -11.79
C PHE A 361 8.93 -17.15 -12.07
N LEU A 362 8.49 -17.82 -11.01
CA LEU A 362 7.75 -19.07 -11.05
C LEU A 362 6.54 -19.00 -10.11
N LEU A 363 5.34 -19.00 -10.66
CA LEU A 363 4.10 -19.20 -9.93
C LEU A 363 3.85 -20.69 -9.75
N GLN A 364 3.51 -21.10 -8.53
CA GLN A 364 3.05 -22.45 -8.21
C GLN A 364 1.72 -22.40 -7.49
N ILE A 365 0.70 -23.03 -8.04
CA ILE A 365 -0.60 -23.23 -7.39
C ILE A 365 -0.66 -24.69 -6.94
N ARG A 366 -0.76 -24.88 -5.61
CA ARG A 366 -0.77 -26.19 -4.92
C ARG A 366 -1.94 -26.32 -3.94
N GLY A 367 -3.00 -25.53 -4.13
CA GLY A 367 -4.12 -25.38 -3.21
C GLY A 367 -3.97 -24.15 -2.31
N GLU A 368 -4.99 -23.88 -1.50
CA GLU A 368 -5.17 -22.62 -0.75
C GLU A 368 -3.98 -22.17 0.09
N LYS A 369 -3.24 -23.12 0.70
CA LYS A 369 -2.16 -22.80 1.65
C LYS A 369 -0.75 -22.99 1.11
N GLY A 370 -0.61 -23.52 -0.11
CA GLY A 370 0.69 -23.93 -0.66
C GLY A 370 1.10 -23.15 -1.92
N SER A 371 0.38 -22.11 -2.28
CA SER A 371 0.57 -21.37 -3.52
C SER A 371 1.50 -20.18 -3.35
N HIS A 372 2.52 -20.08 -4.24
CA HIS A 372 3.58 -19.07 -4.12
C HIS A 372 4.02 -18.56 -5.50
N LEU A 373 4.45 -17.32 -5.53
CA LEU A 373 5.25 -16.75 -6.61
C LEU A 373 6.70 -16.62 -6.12
N TRP A 374 7.60 -17.37 -6.76
CA TRP A 374 9.02 -17.41 -6.48
C TRP A 374 9.78 -16.49 -7.43
N ILE A 375 10.89 -15.90 -6.95
CA ILE A 375 11.78 -15.06 -7.75
C ILE A 375 13.15 -15.71 -7.93
N ASN A 376 13.74 -15.62 -9.11
CA ASN A 376 15.12 -16.04 -9.36
C ASN A 376 16.10 -15.26 -8.50
N SER A 377 16.99 -15.94 -7.76
CA SER A 377 17.93 -15.32 -6.81
C SER A 377 18.75 -14.21 -7.44
N ALA A 378 19.25 -14.39 -8.67
CA ALA A 378 20.03 -13.37 -9.38
C ALA A 378 19.21 -12.13 -9.79
N TYR A 379 17.88 -12.23 -9.78
CA TYR A 379 16.94 -11.17 -10.17
C TYR A 379 16.28 -10.50 -8.96
N ASP A 380 16.47 -11.04 -7.74
CA ASP A 380 15.82 -10.58 -6.52
C ASP A 380 16.43 -9.27 -5.97
N PRO A 381 15.73 -8.12 -6.07
CA PRO A 381 16.21 -6.85 -5.57
C PRO A 381 16.24 -6.79 -4.04
N HIS A 382 15.40 -7.56 -3.34
CA HIS A 382 15.36 -7.61 -1.88
C HIS A 382 16.63 -8.24 -1.30
N THR A 383 16.99 -9.43 -1.77
CA THR A 383 18.22 -10.10 -1.32
C THR A 383 19.47 -9.33 -1.76
N TRP A 384 19.46 -8.73 -2.96
CA TRP A 384 20.55 -7.86 -3.40
C TRP A 384 20.74 -6.68 -2.45
N LEU A 385 19.68 -5.93 -2.11
CA LEU A 385 19.80 -4.73 -1.28
C LEU A 385 20.07 -5.09 0.19
N TYR A 386 19.16 -5.85 0.81
CA TYR A 386 19.22 -6.10 2.26
C TYR A 386 20.16 -7.24 2.65
N GLY A 387 20.36 -8.20 1.77
CA GLY A 387 21.31 -9.31 2.01
C GLY A 387 22.75 -8.94 1.68
N GLU A 388 23.03 -8.49 0.44
CA GLU A 388 24.41 -8.25 0.00
C GLU A 388 24.90 -6.82 0.28
N GLN A 389 24.11 -5.78 -0.11
CA GLN A 389 24.62 -4.40 -0.02
C GLN A 389 24.62 -3.89 1.42
N LEU A 390 23.59 -4.16 2.19
CA LEU A 390 23.40 -3.65 3.55
C LEU A 390 23.77 -4.68 4.64
N GLY A 391 23.79 -5.97 4.32
CA GLY A 391 24.11 -7.02 5.29
C GLY A 391 23.10 -7.12 6.44
N HIS A 392 21.85 -6.79 6.21
CA HIS A 392 20.79 -6.80 7.23
C HIS A 392 20.13 -8.16 7.39
N MET A 393 20.08 -8.95 6.32
CA MET A 393 19.51 -10.30 6.37
C MET A 393 20.47 -11.28 7.03
N PRO A 394 20.01 -12.12 7.98
CA PRO A 394 20.80 -13.23 8.48
C PRO A 394 20.90 -14.33 7.40
N ASP A 395 22.11 -14.79 7.12
CA ASP A 395 22.42 -15.93 6.22
C ASP A 395 21.65 -15.90 4.87
N PRO A 396 21.74 -14.79 4.08
CA PRO A 396 21.01 -14.69 2.82
C PRO A 396 21.52 -15.72 1.81
N VAL A 397 20.60 -16.34 1.06
CA VAL A 397 20.96 -17.20 -0.08
C VAL A 397 21.25 -16.31 -1.28
N ILE A 398 22.52 -16.13 -1.61
CA ILE A 398 22.96 -15.28 -2.73
C ILE A 398 23.48 -16.17 -3.86
N GLU A 399 22.72 -16.29 -4.94
CA GLU A 399 23.15 -16.91 -6.18
C GLU A 399 23.05 -15.88 -7.31
N LYS A 400 24.17 -15.53 -7.90
CA LYS A 400 24.28 -14.43 -8.88
C LYS A 400 24.18 -14.89 -10.35
N ASP A 401 24.36 -16.20 -10.61
CA ASP A 401 24.15 -16.73 -11.97
C ASP A 401 22.64 -16.94 -12.21
N PRO A 402 22.00 -16.15 -13.08
CA PRO A 402 20.58 -16.28 -13.35
C PRO A 402 20.20 -17.67 -13.91
N ARG A 403 21.18 -18.45 -14.40
CA ARG A 403 20.96 -19.79 -14.98
C ARG A 403 21.06 -20.91 -13.94
N ALA A 404 21.46 -20.62 -12.71
CA ALA A 404 21.64 -21.62 -11.66
C ALA A 404 20.34 -22.33 -11.25
N GLY A 405 19.19 -21.70 -11.47
CA GLY A 405 17.87 -22.31 -11.18
C GLY A 405 17.49 -22.23 -9.71
N VAL A 406 18.09 -21.33 -8.95
CA VAL A 406 17.76 -21.07 -7.54
C VAL A 406 16.66 -20.03 -7.47
N PHE A 407 15.53 -20.39 -6.88
CA PHE A 407 14.39 -19.49 -6.69
C PHE A 407 14.10 -19.29 -5.20
N LEU A 408 13.90 -18.03 -4.83
CA LEU A 408 13.68 -17.58 -3.46
C LEU A 408 12.22 -17.15 -3.24
N PRO A 409 11.71 -17.19 -1.98
CA PRO A 409 10.47 -16.50 -1.66
C PRO A 409 10.58 -15.02 -2.02
N TRP A 410 9.57 -14.47 -2.70
CA TRP A 410 9.51 -13.05 -2.99
C TRP A 410 9.17 -12.28 -1.70
N ARG A 411 10.04 -11.35 -1.26
CA ARG A 411 9.94 -10.70 0.05
C ARG A 411 10.02 -9.18 -0.05
N LEU A 412 9.40 -8.50 0.91
CA LEU A 412 9.53 -7.05 1.13
C LEU A 412 9.97 -6.78 2.58
N ALA A 413 10.78 -5.75 2.77
CA ALA A 413 11.23 -5.31 4.08
C ALA A 413 10.12 -4.59 4.86
N LEU A 414 10.13 -4.74 6.19
CA LEU A 414 9.23 -4.07 7.13
C LEU A 414 9.97 -3.10 8.06
N ASN A 415 11.19 -3.41 8.43
CA ASN A 415 12.08 -2.47 9.11
C ASN A 415 13.55 -2.83 8.88
N ARG A 416 14.42 -1.85 9.03
CA ARG A 416 15.87 -2.05 9.14
C ARG A 416 16.21 -2.48 10.57
N PRO A 417 17.41 -3.05 10.81
CA PRO A 417 17.86 -3.29 12.18
C PRO A 417 17.90 -1.97 12.96
N LEU A 418 17.31 -1.96 14.15
CA LEU A 418 17.24 -0.79 15.03
C LEU A 418 17.91 -1.10 16.37
N GLU A 419 18.42 -0.09 17.07
CA GLU A 419 18.82 -0.15 18.46
C GLU A 419 18.13 0.98 19.20
N LEU A 420 17.26 0.63 20.15
CA LEU A 420 16.47 1.59 20.91
C LEU A 420 17.37 2.36 21.87
N PRO A 421 17.39 3.71 21.83
CA PRO A 421 18.42 4.49 22.51
C PRO A 421 18.42 4.36 24.03
N GLN A 422 17.25 4.36 24.67
CA GLN A 422 17.14 4.30 26.13
C GLN A 422 17.33 2.89 26.69
N SER A 423 16.61 1.92 26.12
CA SER A 423 16.63 0.54 26.63
C SER A 423 17.84 -0.28 26.11
N GLY A 424 18.48 0.15 25.05
CA GLY A 424 19.54 -0.60 24.37
C GLY A 424 19.03 -1.89 23.70
N ARG A 425 17.70 -2.06 23.58
CA ARG A 425 17.09 -3.24 22.94
C ARG A 425 17.37 -3.22 21.45
N LYS A 426 17.83 -4.34 20.91
CA LYS A 426 18.08 -4.50 19.47
C LYS A 426 16.87 -5.12 18.81
N ILE A 427 16.36 -4.47 17.79
CA ILE A 427 15.30 -4.94 16.90
C ILE A 427 15.98 -5.45 15.63
N PRO A 428 15.83 -6.73 15.28
CA PRO A 428 16.43 -7.29 14.09
C PRO A 428 15.77 -6.75 12.82
N PHE A 429 16.42 -6.94 11.67
CA PHE A 429 15.79 -6.77 10.37
C PHE A 429 14.51 -7.64 10.28
N GLU A 430 13.44 -7.05 9.82
CA GLU A 430 12.17 -7.74 9.60
C GLU A 430 11.74 -7.60 8.14
N ASP A 431 11.31 -8.71 7.56
CA ASP A 431 10.73 -8.80 6.23
C ASP A 431 9.55 -9.80 6.23
N TYR A 432 8.79 -9.84 5.16
CA TYR A 432 7.71 -10.80 4.99
C TYR A 432 7.64 -11.31 3.55
N GLU A 433 7.08 -12.50 3.37
CA GLU A 433 6.87 -13.10 2.07
C GLU A 433 5.64 -12.50 1.39
N VAL A 434 5.86 -11.59 0.43
CA VAL A 434 4.80 -11.02 -0.40
C VAL A 434 4.40 -11.96 -1.54
N GLY A 435 5.26 -12.91 -1.90
CA GLY A 435 5.02 -13.91 -2.94
C GLY A 435 4.00 -15.00 -2.59
N ARG A 436 3.48 -15.06 -1.35
CA ARG A 436 2.40 -15.99 -1.01
C ARG A 436 1.12 -15.58 -1.74
N MET A 437 0.51 -16.53 -2.47
CA MET A 437 -0.69 -16.28 -3.28
C MET A 437 -1.95 -16.59 -2.48
N ASN A 438 -2.83 -15.62 -2.34
CA ASN A 438 -4.07 -15.71 -1.57
C ASN A 438 -5.18 -16.32 -2.43
N PHE A 439 -5.89 -17.31 -1.88
CA PHE A 439 -7.07 -17.91 -2.51
C PHE A 439 -8.32 -17.12 -2.12
N GLY A 440 -9.23 -16.87 -3.08
CA GLY A 440 -10.51 -16.23 -2.80
C GLY A 440 -11.17 -15.62 -4.04
N ILE A 441 -12.40 -15.15 -3.85
CA ILE A 441 -13.25 -14.54 -4.87
C ILE A 441 -13.04 -13.02 -4.89
N THR A 442 -12.95 -12.43 -6.09
CA THR A 442 -12.74 -10.98 -6.24
C THR A 442 -13.95 -10.21 -6.77
N ASP A 443 -15.09 -10.87 -6.98
CA ASP A 443 -16.34 -10.19 -7.30
C ASP A 443 -16.88 -9.46 -6.06
N PRO A 444 -16.97 -8.11 -6.05
CA PRO A 444 -17.45 -7.35 -4.89
C PRO A 444 -18.91 -7.64 -4.52
N SER A 445 -19.69 -8.23 -5.42
CA SER A 445 -21.08 -8.62 -5.17
C SER A 445 -21.20 -9.97 -4.45
N ASP A 446 -20.13 -10.77 -4.43
CA ASP A 446 -20.11 -12.06 -3.77
C ASP A 446 -20.01 -11.93 -2.24
N PRO A 447 -20.74 -12.74 -1.46
CA PRO A 447 -20.62 -12.77 -0.01
C PRO A 447 -19.23 -13.16 0.50
N GLU A 448 -18.48 -13.96 -0.26
CA GLU A 448 -17.13 -14.43 0.07
C GLU A 448 -16.03 -13.54 -0.55
N PHE A 449 -16.39 -12.33 -0.98
CA PHE A 449 -15.45 -11.37 -1.58
C PHE A 449 -14.22 -11.14 -0.71
N ASP A 450 -13.05 -11.37 -1.31
CA ASP A 450 -11.73 -11.06 -0.73
C ASP A 450 -10.93 -10.14 -1.68
N SER A 451 -10.74 -8.90 -1.26
CA SER A 451 -9.98 -7.91 -2.06
C SER A 451 -8.48 -8.22 -2.19
N LEU A 452 -7.95 -9.10 -1.35
CA LEU A 452 -6.54 -9.55 -1.40
C LEU A 452 -6.34 -10.85 -2.17
N ALA A 453 -7.40 -11.51 -2.65
CA ALA A 453 -7.26 -12.75 -3.39
C ALA A 453 -6.42 -12.57 -4.66
N ASP A 454 -5.57 -13.53 -4.94
CA ASP A 454 -4.68 -13.56 -6.10
C ASP A 454 -5.08 -14.67 -7.09
N TRP A 455 -5.81 -15.70 -6.63
CA TRP A 455 -6.27 -16.79 -7.46
C TRP A 455 -7.53 -17.44 -6.92
N TYR A 456 -8.32 -18.00 -7.83
CA TYR A 456 -9.50 -18.80 -7.51
C TYR A 456 -9.62 -19.95 -8.51
N ALA A 457 -10.21 -21.07 -8.09
CA ALA A 457 -10.51 -22.19 -8.97
C ALA A 457 -11.83 -22.84 -8.60
N GLU A 458 -12.66 -23.10 -9.62
CA GLU A 458 -13.91 -23.86 -9.50
C GLU A 458 -14.10 -24.74 -10.73
N GLY A 459 -14.41 -26.03 -10.49
CA GLY A 459 -14.55 -26.99 -11.58
C GLY A 459 -13.30 -27.07 -12.47
N GLY A 460 -13.47 -26.82 -13.75
CA GLY A 460 -12.37 -26.80 -14.73
C GLY A 460 -11.73 -25.42 -14.94
N VAL A 461 -12.18 -24.38 -14.25
CA VAL A 461 -11.66 -23.01 -14.36
C VAL A 461 -10.64 -22.74 -13.27
N LEU A 462 -9.52 -22.13 -13.63
CA LEU A 462 -8.54 -21.53 -12.70
C LEU A 462 -8.23 -20.13 -13.19
N GLU A 463 -8.35 -19.16 -12.31
CA GLU A 463 -8.07 -17.75 -12.56
C GLU A 463 -6.99 -17.25 -11.62
N VAL A 464 -6.11 -16.39 -12.13
CA VAL A 464 -5.03 -15.77 -11.36
C VAL A 464 -4.90 -14.31 -11.77
N ARG A 465 -4.69 -13.43 -10.80
CA ARG A 465 -4.23 -12.06 -11.03
C ARG A 465 -2.92 -11.82 -10.28
N ILE A 466 -1.96 -11.18 -10.92
CA ILE A 466 -0.64 -10.92 -10.36
C ILE A 466 -0.35 -9.43 -10.46
N PRO A 467 -0.14 -8.72 -9.33
CA PRO A 467 0.29 -7.31 -9.37
C PRO A 467 1.56 -7.13 -10.21
N TRP A 468 1.61 -6.08 -11.01
CA TRP A 468 2.71 -5.86 -11.94
C TRP A 468 4.09 -5.89 -11.29
N THR A 469 4.26 -5.27 -10.12
CA THR A 469 5.53 -5.27 -9.40
C THR A 469 5.97 -6.67 -8.98
N MET A 470 5.02 -7.58 -8.71
CA MET A 470 5.37 -8.97 -8.40
C MET A 470 5.97 -9.73 -9.58
N LEU A 471 5.82 -9.23 -10.80
CA LEU A 471 6.48 -9.73 -12.01
C LEU A 471 7.66 -8.85 -12.47
N GLY A 472 8.18 -8.00 -11.58
CA GLY A 472 9.33 -7.17 -11.88
C GLY A 472 9.06 -5.91 -12.69
N TYR A 473 7.80 -5.59 -12.98
CA TYR A 473 7.47 -4.36 -13.69
C TYR A 473 7.61 -3.15 -12.78
N THR A 474 8.45 -2.21 -13.22
CA THR A 474 8.64 -0.91 -12.57
C THR A 474 7.68 0.13 -13.14
N ASP A 475 7.23 -0.08 -14.37
CA ASP A 475 6.24 0.73 -15.08
C ASP A 475 5.62 -0.10 -16.23
N PRO A 476 4.47 -0.74 -16.02
CA PRO A 476 3.79 -1.50 -17.08
C PRO A 476 3.27 -0.59 -18.19
N SER A 477 2.99 0.69 -17.90
CA SER A 477 2.48 1.64 -18.88
C SER A 477 3.47 1.95 -20.01
N THR A 478 4.78 1.78 -19.77
CA THR A 478 5.84 1.91 -20.78
C THR A 478 6.67 0.64 -20.97
N LEU A 479 6.15 -0.51 -20.51
CA LEU A 479 6.77 -1.83 -20.64
C LEU A 479 8.17 -1.90 -19.99
N ARG A 480 8.32 -1.35 -18.77
CA ARG A 480 9.59 -1.34 -18.07
C ARG A 480 9.59 -2.32 -16.91
N VAL A 481 10.69 -3.09 -16.82
CA VAL A 481 11.01 -4.00 -15.72
C VAL A 481 12.32 -3.56 -15.10
N TRP A 482 12.64 -3.98 -13.85
CA TRP A 482 13.99 -3.78 -13.36
C TRP A 482 14.96 -4.77 -14.03
N ASP A 483 16.23 -4.37 -14.15
CA ASP A 483 17.32 -5.20 -14.65
C ASP A 483 17.87 -6.10 -13.55
N TYR A 484 18.77 -7.01 -13.88
CA TYR A 484 19.50 -7.84 -12.91
C TYR A 484 20.34 -6.96 -11.96
N PRO A 485 19.97 -6.82 -10.67
CA PRO A 485 20.59 -5.84 -9.79
C PRO A 485 22.05 -6.17 -9.49
N TYR A 486 22.45 -7.44 -9.51
CA TYR A 486 23.84 -7.86 -9.31
C TYR A 486 24.74 -7.50 -10.49
N GLU A 487 24.22 -7.45 -11.70
CA GLU A 487 24.97 -7.04 -12.90
C GLU A 487 24.97 -5.51 -13.06
N ALA A 488 23.81 -4.88 -12.87
CA ALA A 488 23.65 -3.43 -12.99
C ALA A 488 24.26 -2.65 -11.81
N GLY A 489 24.42 -3.28 -10.63
CA GLY A 489 24.86 -2.63 -9.38
C GLY A 489 23.83 -1.66 -8.78
N LYS A 490 22.60 -1.68 -9.27
CA LYS A 490 21.46 -0.86 -8.84
C LYS A 490 20.15 -1.44 -9.37
N ILE A 491 19.04 -0.95 -8.84
CA ILE A 491 17.72 -1.17 -9.44
C ILE A 491 17.52 -0.09 -10.51
N GLU A 492 17.44 -0.49 -11.76
CA GLU A 492 17.17 0.43 -12.88
C GLU A 492 16.14 -0.17 -13.84
N ALA A 493 15.36 0.71 -14.48
CA ALA A 493 14.30 0.31 -15.39
C ALA A 493 14.83 0.09 -16.81
N VAL A 494 14.62 -1.09 -17.34
CA VAL A 494 14.89 -1.44 -18.73
C VAL A 494 13.60 -1.81 -19.46
N ARG A 495 13.56 -1.58 -20.77
CA ARG A 495 12.36 -1.90 -21.56
C ARG A 495 12.35 -3.37 -21.95
N ASN A 496 11.20 -4.00 -21.78
CA ASN A 496 10.90 -5.33 -22.28
C ASN A 496 9.54 -5.34 -22.98
N GLU A 497 9.50 -5.74 -24.25
CA GLU A 497 8.28 -5.69 -25.06
C GLU A 497 7.49 -7.02 -25.02
N ASP A 498 8.12 -8.11 -24.59
CA ASP A 498 7.55 -9.46 -24.63
C ASP A 498 7.61 -10.13 -23.25
N LEU A 499 6.45 -10.48 -22.71
CA LEU A 499 6.33 -11.36 -21.56
C LEU A 499 6.11 -12.81 -22.05
N ARG A 500 6.99 -13.71 -21.65
CA ARG A 500 6.86 -15.14 -21.97
C ARG A 500 6.23 -15.86 -20.78
N VAL A 501 5.08 -16.49 -21.01
CA VAL A 501 4.30 -17.22 -20.01
C VAL A 501 4.38 -18.71 -20.33
N TYR A 502 4.92 -19.50 -19.40
CA TYR A 502 5.21 -20.94 -19.55
C TYR A 502 4.33 -21.77 -18.60
N PRO A 503 3.10 -22.13 -18.96
CA PRO A 503 2.22 -22.91 -18.09
C PRO A 503 2.49 -24.41 -18.21
N ALA A 504 2.46 -25.10 -17.09
CA ALA A 504 2.57 -26.55 -17.02
C ALA A 504 1.72 -27.11 -15.87
N VAL A 505 1.12 -28.27 -16.11
CA VAL A 505 0.46 -29.06 -15.08
C VAL A 505 1.37 -30.25 -14.74
N GLN A 506 1.71 -30.40 -13.47
CA GLN A 506 2.47 -31.54 -12.97
C GLN A 506 1.59 -32.41 -12.08
N SER A 507 1.58 -33.69 -12.35
CA SER A 507 0.97 -34.71 -11.49
C SER A 507 2.03 -35.75 -11.08
N ALA A 508 1.74 -36.52 -10.04
CA ALA A 508 2.65 -37.55 -9.57
C ALA A 508 2.98 -38.54 -10.67
N GLY A 509 4.26 -38.67 -11.02
CA GLY A 509 4.74 -39.58 -12.04
C GLY A 509 5.02 -38.97 -13.44
N ASN A 510 4.77 -37.69 -13.61
CA ASN A 510 5.15 -37.00 -14.87
C ASN A 510 6.67 -36.98 -15.03
N GLY A 511 7.13 -37.24 -16.28
CA GLY A 511 8.53 -37.19 -16.68
C GLY A 511 9.04 -35.75 -16.85
N GLN A 512 10.15 -35.60 -17.60
CA GLN A 512 10.66 -34.27 -17.97
C GLN A 512 9.75 -33.65 -19.04
N ILE A 513 9.34 -32.38 -18.78
CA ILE A 513 8.46 -31.62 -19.68
C ILE A 513 9.21 -30.34 -20.10
N SER A 514 9.32 -30.14 -21.43
CA SER A 514 9.73 -28.87 -22.01
C SER A 514 8.49 -28.01 -22.24
N VAL A 515 8.36 -26.91 -21.49
CA VAL A 515 7.16 -26.08 -21.50
C VAL A 515 7.22 -25.07 -22.65
N GLU A 516 6.20 -25.09 -23.50
CA GLU A 516 6.09 -24.15 -24.61
C GLU A 516 5.46 -22.83 -24.14
N PRO A 517 6.08 -21.65 -24.41
CA PRO A 517 5.54 -20.38 -23.95
C PRO A 517 4.39 -19.86 -24.80
N LEU A 518 3.50 -19.10 -24.15
CA LEU A 518 2.70 -18.07 -24.80
C LEU A 518 3.46 -16.76 -24.67
N THR A 519 3.71 -16.06 -25.80
CA THR A 519 4.28 -14.71 -25.76
C THR A 519 3.15 -13.69 -25.69
N TYR A 520 3.17 -12.87 -24.63
CA TYR A 520 2.22 -11.80 -24.39
C TYR A 520 2.89 -10.46 -24.57
N ALA A 521 2.31 -9.60 -25.39
CA ALA A 521 2.76 -8.25 -25.62
C ALA A 521 1.57 -7.29 -25.59
N TRP A 522 1.76 -6.10 -25.08
CA TRP A 522 0.73 -5.07 -25.07
C TRP A 522 1.29 -3.71 -25.52
N LYS A 523 0.40 -2.80 -25.82
CA LYS A 523 0.78 -1.41 -26.07
C LYS A 523 0.84 -0.68 -24.72
N GLY A 524 1.86 0.14 -24.54
CA GLY A 524 1.89 1.05 -23.41
C GLY A 524 0.77 2.08 -23.48
N TRP A 525 0.53 2.77 -22.34
CA TRP A 525 -0.48 3.83 -22.22
C TRP A 525 0.06 5.07 -21.53
N ASP A 526 -0.49 6.23 -21.87
CA ASP A 526 -0.21 7.53 -21.25
C ASP A 526 -1.42 8.11 -20.52
N GLN A 527 -2.55 7.42 -20.60
CA GLN A 527 -3.78 7.75 -19.91
C GLN A 527 -4.36 6.43 -19.37
N PRO A 528 -4.39 6.25 -18.05
CA PRO A 528 -4.98 5.06 -17.47
C PRO A 528 -6.51 5.09 -17.64
N THR A 529 -7.08 3.92 -17.77
CA THR A 529 -8.53 3.71 -17.70
C THR A 529 -8.86 3.15 -16.31
N TYR A 530 -9.89 3.65 -15.67
CA TYR A 530 -10.34 3.17 -14.37
C TYR A 530 -11.83 3.49 -14.18
N HIS A 531 -12.43 2.86 -13.17
CA HIS A 531 -13.77 3.21 -12.70
C HIS A 531 -13.76 3.35 -11.17
N GLU A 532 -14.70 4.11 -10.62
CA GLU A 532 -14.82 4.28 -9.17
C GLU A 532 -15.73 3.20 -8.58
N ARG A 533 -15.32 2.61 -7.46
CA ARG A 533 -16.11 1.67 -6.67
C ARG A 533 -15.96 1.95 -5.18
N LYS A 534 -17.08 1.92 -4.44
CA LYS A 534 -17.06 1.93 -2.97
C LYS A 534 -16.44 0.63 -2.46
N LYS A 535 -15.48 0.73 -1.56
CA LYS A 535 -14.93 -0.41 -0.82
C LYS A 535 -15.92 -0.90 0.23
N LYS A 536 -15.76 -2.11 0.74
CA LYS A 536 -16.53 -2.60 1.90
C LYS A 536 -16.33 -1.70 3.13
N SER A 537 -15.14 -1.11 3.29
CA SER A 537 -14.84 -0.14 4.35
C SER A 537 -15.74 1.10 4.31
N TYR A 538 -16.17 1.55 3.14
CA TYR A 538 -17.11 2.67 3.02
C TYR A 538 -18.42 2.41 3.76
N THR A 539 -19.00 1.23 3.58
CA THR A 539 -20.27 0.87 4.22
C THR A 539 -20.12 0.76 5.74
N ILE A 540 -19.08 0.05 6.20
CA ILE A 540 -18.78 -0.13 7.63
C ILE A 540 -18.63 1.24 8.31
N LEU A 541 -17.81 2.13 7.73
CA LEU A 541 -17.54 3.43 8.31
C LEU A 541 -18.74 4.39 8.25
N SER A 542 -19.58 4.29 7.21
CA SER A 542 -20.81 5.09 7.16
C SER A 542 -21.74 4.78 8.34
N GLU A 543 -21.87 3.51 8.71
CA GLU A 543 -22.66 3.09 9.87
C GLU A 543 -22.08 3.60 11.19
N VAL A 544 -20.75 3.48 11.34
CA VAL A 544 -20.02 3.94 12.54
C VAL A 544 -20.14 5.46 12.71
N PHE A 545 -19.95 6.22 11.65
CA PHE A 545 -20.10 7.68 11.71
C PHE A 545 -21.54 8.11 12.09
N GLU A 546 -22.56 7.43 11.56
CA GLU A 546 -23.94 7.69 11.94
C GLU A 546 -24.21 7.40 13.43
N ASP A 547 -23.63 6.34 13.98
CA ASP A 547 -23.79 6.00 15.39
C ASP A 547 -23.10 7.01 16.31
N HIS A 548 -21.91 7.45 15.99
CA HIS A 548 -21.22 8.52 16.74
C HIS A 548 -21.99 9.85 16.71
N ASP A 549 -22.57 10.22 15.58
CA ASP A 549 -23.38 11.44 15.47
C ASP A 549 -24.64 11.37 16.34
N ARG A 550 -25.28 10.20 16.46
CA ARG A 550 -26.48 10.00 17.30
C ARG A 550 -26.20 10.11 18.79
N VAL A 551 -25.05 9.60 19.25
CA VAL A 551 -24.71 9.57 20.67
C VAL A 551 -24.32 10.96 21.20
N LYS A 552 -23.82 11.86 20.40
CA LYS A 552 -23.26 13.15 20.80
C LYS A 552 -24.14 14.38 20.53
N THR A 553 -25.40 14.21 20.15
CA THR A 553 -26.34 15.33 20.03
C THR A 553 -27.36 15.34 21.20
N PRO A 554 -27.00 15.76 22.41
CA PRO A 554 -27.95 16.40 23.28
C PRO A 554 -28.13 17.79 22.67
N LEU A 555 -29.21 18.00 21.93
CA LEU A 555 -29.73 19.33 21.64
C LEU A 555 -29.86 20.09 22.97
N ARG A 556 -28.89 20.98 23.22
CA ARG A 556 -29.05 22.01 24.26
C ARG A 556 -29.41 23.34 23.63
#